data_bbc6770be39137d1b68425f562a9e756
#
_entry.id   bbc6770be39137d1b68425f562a9e756
#
_cell.length_a   1.000
_cell.length_b   1.000
_cell.length_c   1.000
_cell.angle_alpha   90.00
_cell.angle_beta   90.00
_cell.angle_gamma   90.00
#
_symmetry.space_group_name_H-M   'P 1'
#
loop_
_entity.id
_entity.type
_entity.pdbx_description
1 polymer ?
#
loop_
_entity_poly.entity_id
_entity_poly.type
_entity_poly.pdbx_seq_one_letter_code
_entity_poly.pdbx_strand_id
1 'polypeptide(L)'
;MKKRTYLSAGLALLIGTLSVHASPGLSDVKSRVLPAVYKSKNGLTQKVEISVKHEGEPSTVTIRLGEQSRKEKLVSGDNVFRIEIPEVSTTRQLPLTLTSGKEKEETMVTVKPVRHWQMNMVQHTHTDIGYTRSQMEILAEHLRYIDYALDYCDATDNYPDFAKFRWTCEIAWAVSEYLKCRPAEQIARLKQRVKEGRIELATMYLNFDELPDEQTLAASLYPIKQFRENGMRAEVAMQDDVNGIGWCFSEYFADAGVKYVNMGTHGHRALICFDKPTVFWWESPSGKKVLTYRAEHYNQGNFFGIHTDDFEQFEERVLAYLDQMEAKNYPYDILACLLYTSDAADEEDS
;
A
#
# COMPACT_ATOMS: atom_id res chain seq x y z
N MET A 1 40.72 80.27 10.02
CA MET A 1 40.05 78.95 9.83
C MET A 1 41.13 77.91 9.61
N LYS A 2 41.40 77.10 10.66
CA LYS A 2 42.43 76.04 10.65
C LYS A 2 41.77 74.72 10.32
N LYS A 3 42.14 74.09 9.19
CA LYS A 3 41.73 72.72 8.85
C LYS A 3 42.55 71.72 9.67
N ARG A 4 41.89 70.90 10.48
CA ARG A 4 42.49 69.75 11.15
C ARG A 4 42.35 68.54 10.23
N THR A 5 43.48 67.96 9.87
CA THR A 5 43.59 66.68 9.16
C THR A 5 43.66 65.59 10.22
N TYR A 6 42.70 64.62 10.16
CA TYR A 6 42.76 63.43 10.97
C TYR A 6 43.37 62.31 10.14
N LEU A 7 44.50 61.79 10.58
CA LEU A 7 45.09 60.54 10.09
C LEU A 7 44.35 59.38 10.79
N SER A 8 43.66 58.58 10.02
CA SER A 8 43.10 57.29 10.52
C SER A 8 44.07 56.17 10.15
N ALA A 9 44.73 55.60 11.14
CA ALA A 9 45.47 54.37 11.00
C ALA A 9 44.49 53.16 10.92
N GLY A 10 44.34 52.60 9.72
CA GLY A 10 43.59 51.37 9.54
C GLY A 10 44.38 50.17 9.97
N LEU A 11 43.91 49.53 11.06
CA LEU A 11 44.41 48.23 11.49
C LEU A 11 43.71 47.15 10.63
N ALA A 12 44.45 46.57 9.68
CA ALA A 12 43.96 45.45 8.88
C ALA A 12 44.04 44.18 9.76
N LEU A 13 42.89 43.75 10.24
CA LEU A 13 42.71 42.43 10.89
C LEU A 13 42.75 41.37 9.78
N LEU A 14 43.84 40.65 9.62
CA LEU A 14 43.87 39.40 8.85
C LEU A 14 43.06 38.34 9.62
N ILE A 15 41.80 38.18 9.24
CA ILE A 15 41.01 37.02 9.63
C ILE A 15 41.49 35.85 8.74
N GLY A 16 42.42 35.07 9.25
CA GLY A 16 42.74 33.78 8.65
C GLY A 16 41.51 32.86 8.80
N THR A 17 40.83 32.63 7.71
CA THR A 17 39.85 31.55 7.63
C THR A 17 40.63 30.23 7.77
N LEU A 18 40.65 29.67 8.98
CA LEU A 18 40.98 28.27 9.19
C LEU A 18 39.91 27.47 8.44
N SER A 19 40.20 27.07 7.21
CA SER A 19 39.48 26.00 6.53
C SER A 19 39.74 24.74 7.37
N VAL A 20 38.83 24.41 8.23
CA VAL A 20 38.77 23.07 8.81
C VAL A 20 38.51 22.14 7.62
N HIS A 21 39.59 21.60 7.06
CA HIS A 21 39.48 20.46 6.17
C HIS A 21 39.00 19.33 7.07
N ALA A 22 37.70 18.99 6.96
CA ALA A 22 37.23 17.74 7.50
C ALA A 22 38.14 16.65 6.91
N SER A 23 38.73 15.82 7.73
CA SER A 23 39.50 14.68 7.26
C SER A 23 38.57 13.83 6.39
N PRO A 24 39.00 13.45 5.18
CA PRO A 24 38.19 12.55 4.36
C PRO A 24 37.92 11.29 5.19
N GLY A 25 36.63 10.96 5.38
CA GLY A 25 36.31 9.90 6.29
C GLY A 25 34.83 9.48 6.26
N LEU A 26 34.58 8.40 6.97
CA LEU A 26 33.23 7.96 7.30
C LEU A 26 32.69 8.81 8.45
N SER A 27 31.48 9.33 8.32
CA SER A 27 30.84 10.16 9.34
C SER A 27 29.34 9.98 9.35
N ASP A 28 28.64 10.51 10.36
CA ASP A 28 27.17 10.50 10.51
C ASP A 28 26.55 9.11 10.33
N VAL A 29 27.16 8.09 10.95
CA VAL A 29 26.67 6.71 10.88
C VAL A 29 25.36 6.60 11.67
N LYS A 30 24.28 6.27 10.96
CA LYS A 30 22.95 5.99 11.55
C LYS A 30 22.50 4.61 11.15
N SER A 31 21.61 4.02 11.94
CA SER A 31 21.03 2.72 11.63
C SER A 31 19.58 2.66 12.08
N ARG A 32 18.76 1.95 11.32
CA ARG A 32 17.39 1.61 11.69
C ARG A 32 17.05 0.18 11.27
N VAL A 33 16.20 -0.50 12.01
CA VAL A 33 15.63 -1.77 11.63
C VAL A 33 14.43 -1.47 10.73
N LEU A 34 14.36 -2.12 9.55
CA LEU A 34 13.22 -1.96 8.65
C LEU A 34 12.00 -2.71 9.20
N PRO A 35 10.76 -2.20 8.99
CA PRO A 35 9.54 -2.70 9.63
C PRO A 35 8.97 -3.96 8.96
N ALA A 36 9.80 -4.82 8.37
CA ALA A 36 9.37 -6.02 7.68
C ALA A 36 10.25 -7.23 8.01
N VAL A 37 9.62 -8.40 8.00
CA VAL A 37 10.29 -9.70 8.05
C VAL A 37 10.33 -10.29 6.64
N TYR A 38 11.48 -10.84 6.27
CA TYR A 38 11.73 -11.41 4.96
C TYR A 38 11.91 -12.92 5.06
N LYS A 39 11.38 -13.63 4.08
CA LYS A 39 11.59 -15.07 3.98
C LYS A 39 12.82 -15.36 3.14
N SER A 40 13.86 -15.89 3.78
CA SER A 40 15.08 -16.33 3.11
C SER A 40 15.16 -17.85 2.99
N LYS A 41 16.18 -18.37 2.31
CA LYS A 41 16.44 -19.81 2.23
C LYS A 41 16.74 -20.42 3.59
N ASN A 42 17.25 -19.63 4.54
CA ASN A 42 17.73 -20.07 5.84
C ASN A 42 16.74 -19.71 6.98
N GLY A 43 15.54 -19.30 6.67
CA GLY A 43 14.52 -18.90 7.65
C GLY A 43 14.09 -17.46 7.51
N LEU A 44 13.53 -16.91 8.58
CA LEU A 44 13.08 -15.52 8.61
C LEU A 44 14.24 -14.58 8.93
N THR A 45 14.25 -13.43 8.28
CA THR A 45 15.30 -12.43 8.42
C THR A 45 14.71 -11.03 8.57
N GLN A 46 15.50 -10.11 9.12
CA GLN A 46 15.23 -8.68 9.21
C GLN A 46 16.32 -7.93 8.47
N LYS A 47 15.99 -6.79 7.91
CA LYS A 47 17.01 -5.89 7.32
C LYS A 47 17.28 -4.72 8.26
N VAL A 48 18.55 -4.40 8.41
CA VAL A 48 19.03 -3.19 9.07
C VAL A 48 19.56 -2.25 7.99
N GLU A 49 18.98 -1.08 7.91
CA GLU A 49 19.43 0.01 7.05
C GLU A 49 20.48 0.83 7.79
N ILE A 50 21.60 1.09 7.14
CA ILE A 50 22.74 1.82 7.65
C ILE A 50 23.01 2.97 6.71
N SER A 51 22.93 4.19 7.20
CA SER A 51 23.32 5.38 6.47
C SER A 51 24.66 5.89 6.97
N VAL A 52 25.51 6.31 6.05
CA VAL A 52 26.84 6.86 6.35
C VAL A 52 27.20 7.92 5.32
N LYS A 53 27.77 9.02 5.78
CA LYS A 53 28.34 10.04 4.92
C LYS A 53 29.81 9.74 4.67
N HIS A 54 30.24 9.81 3.42
CA HIS A 54 31.62 9.66 3.02
C HIS A 54 32.13 10.92 2.32
N GLU A 55 33.27 11.43 2.80
CA GLU A 55 33.96 12.55 2.18
C GLU A 55 35.27 12.03 1.58
N GLY A 56 35.29 11.73 0.29
CA GLY A 56 36.45 11.22 -0.40
C GLY A 56 36.13 10.62 -1.76
N GLU A 57 37.18 10.07 -2.39
CA GLU A 57 37.02 9.34 -3.67
C GLU A 57 36.25 8.04 -3.48
N PRO A 58 35.53 7.58 -4.52
CA PRO A 58 34.82 6.31 -4.46
C PRO A 58 35.74 5.15 -4.05
N SER A 59 35.29 4.35 -3.10
CA SER A 59 36.07 3.26 -2.51
C SER A 59 35.18 2.05 -2.22
N THR A 60 35.65 1.11 -1.43
CA THR A 60 34.89 -0.04 -0.95
C THR A 60 34.80 0.02 0.56
N VAL A 61 33.60 -0.11 1.10
CA VAL A 61 33.37 -0.27 2.53
C VAL A 61 33.06 -1.73 2.86
N THR A 62 33.68 -2.25 3.91
CA THR A 62 33.27 -3.51 4.53
C THR A 62 32.39 -3.17 5.71
N ILE A 63 31.16 -3.65 5.68
CA ILE A 63 30.16 -3.45 6.72
C ILE A 63 30.02 -4.79 7.46
N ARG A 64 30.22 -4.76 8.77
CA ARG A 64 30.00 -5.93 9.65
C ARG A 64 28.97 -5.58 10.71
N LEU A 65 27.89 -6.37 10.77
CA LEU A 65 26.85 -6.24 11.78
C LEU A 65 26.68 -7.58 12.49
N GLY A 66 27.14 -7.67 13.73
CA GLY A 66 27.23 -8.96 14.42
C GLY A 66 28.10 -9.96 13.64
N GLU A 67 27.51 -11.09 13.26
CA GLU A 67 28.16 -12.15 12.48
C GLU A 67 28.07 -11.91 10.96
N GLN A 68 27.21 -11.02 10.51
CA GLN A 68 27.02 -10.73 9.09
C GLN A 68 28.09 -9.75 8.58
N SER A 69 28.57 -9.98 7.37
CA SER A 69 29.56 -9.11 6.73
C SER A 69 29.29 -8.96 5.24
N ARG A 70 29.35 -7.73 4.75
CA ARG A 70 29.12 -7.40 3.34
C ARG A 70 30.11 -6.34 2.88
N LYS A 71 30.53 -6.40 1.61
CA LYS A 71 31.32 -5.36 0.96
C LYS A 71 30.46 -4.61 -0.02
N GLU A 72 30.51 -3.29 0.05
CA GLU A 72 29.71 -2.41 -0.79
C GLU A 72 30.57 -1.30 -1.39
N LYS A 73 30.09 -0.74 -2.50
CA LYS A 73 30.69 0.44 -3.11
C LYS A 73 30.33 1.66 -2.28
N LEU A 74 31.33 2.43 -1.88
CA LEU A 74 31.19 3.67 -1.15
C LEU A 74 31.42 4.83 -2.14
N VAL A 75 30.47 5.74 -2.24
CA VAL A 75 30.56 6.94 -3.07
C VAL A 75 30.65 8.19 -2.22
N SER A 76 31.16 9.29 -2.78
CA SER A 76 31.18 10.57 -2.09
C SER A 76 29.75 11.05 -1.79
N GLY A 77 29.51 11.56 -0.59
CA GLY A 77 28.21 11.99 -0.09
C GLY A 77 27.52 10.94 0.76
N ASP A 78 26.18 10.93 0.70
CA ASP A 78 25.35 10.04 1.49
C ASP A 78 25.27 8.65 0.84
N ASN A 79 25.49 7.62 1.67
CA ASN A 79 25.38 6.22 1.27
C ASN A 79 24.38 5.52 2.18
N VAL A 80 23.58 4.62 1.61
CA VAL A 80 22.61 3.79 2.33
C VAL A 80 22.86 2.34 1.98
N PHE A 81 22.98 1.49 2.99
CA PHE A 81 23.23 0.06 2.85
C PHE A 81 22.20 -0.72 3.66
N ARG A 82 21.80 -1.89 3.16
CA ARG A 82 20.88 -2.80 3.87
C ARG A 82 21.59 -4.12 4.14
N ILE A 83 21.67 -4.49 5.41
CA ILE A 83 22.23 -5.77 5.84
C ILE A 83 21.12 -6.64 6.39
N GLU A 84 21.06 -7.86 5.86
CA GLU A 84 20.15 -8.89 6.31
C GLU A 84 20.74 -9.66 7.49
N ILE A 85 19.97 -9.79 8.55
CA ILE A 85 20.30 -10.54 9.76
C ILE A 85 19.20 -11.57 10.05
N PRO A 86 19.48 -12.67 10.76
CA PRO A 86 18.43 -13.54 11.28
C PRO A 86 17.42 -12.76 12.11
N GLU A 87 16.15 -13.09 12.01
CA GLU A 87 15.10 -12.51 12.83
C GLU A 87 15.43 -12.63 14.32
N VAL A 88 15.15 -11.59 15.09
CA VAL A 88 15.30 -11.60 16.54
C VAL A 88 13.95 -11.63 17.24
N SER A 89 13.80 -12.50 18.23
CA SER A 89 12.60 -12.58 19.08
C SER A 89 12.63 -11.65 20.29
N THR A 90 13.78 -11.07 20.60
CA THR A 90 13.98 -10.13 21.71
C THR A 90 14.93 -9.01 21.27
N THR A 91 14.81 -7.86 21.89
CA THR A 91 15.74 -6.74 21.62
C THR A 91 17.18 -7.14 21.90
N ARG A 92 18.07 -6.90 20.95
CA ARG A 92 19.52 -7.19 21.03
C ARG A 92 20.33 -5.97 20.64
N GLN A 93 21.54 -5.90 21.19
CA GLN A 93 22.59 -4.97 20.78
C GLN A 93 23.58 -5.71 19.89
N LEU A 94 23.76 -5.28 18.66
CA LEU A 94 24.72 -5.86 17.73
C LEU A 94 25.84 -4.84 17.43
N PRO A 95 27.10 -5.26 17.46
CA PRO A 95 28.20 -4.39 17.06
C PRO A 95 28.14 -4.15 15.55
N LEU A 96 28.21 -2.89 15.14
CA LEU A 96 28.35 -2.45 13.76
C LEU A 96 29.75 -1.88 13.57
N THR A 97 30.46 -2.39 12.56
CA THR A 97 31.76 -1.88 12.14
C THR A 97 31.71 -1.57 10.65
N LEU A 98 32.11 -0.36 10.30
CA LEU A 98 32.34 0.08 8.92
C LEU A 98 33.85 0.28 8.73
N THR A 99 34.44 -0.33 7.68
CA THR A 99 35.86 -0.21 7.41
C THR A 99 36.07 0.12 5.93
N SER A 100 36.77 1.22 5.65
CA SER A 100 37.17 1.63 4.30
C SER A 100 38.63 2.08 4.31
N GLY A 101 39.50 1.27 3.71
CA GLY A 101 40.94 1.51 3.75
C GLY A 101 41.47 1.53 5.19
N LYS A 102 41.98 2.68 5.67
CA LYS A 102 42.44 2.88 7.03
C LYS A 102 41.36 3.40 8.00
N GLU A 103 40.23 3.78 7.47
CA GLU A 103 39.11 4.35 8.23
C GLU A 103 38.26 3.26 8.84
N LYS A 104 37.85 3.48 10.07
CA LYS A 104 37.01 2.55 10.81
C LYS A 104 36.05 3.30 11.70
N GLU A 105 34.76 3.00 11.56
CA GLU A 105 33.70 3.47 12.46
C GLU A 105 33.09 2.29 13.20
N GLU A 106 32.85 2.43 14.48
CA GLU A 106 32.25 1.39 15.33
C GLU A 106 31.11 1.97 16.18
N THR A 107 29.98 1.29 16.17
CA THR A 107 28.84 1.65 17.01
C THR A 107 28.04 0.42 17.38
N MET A 108 27.03 0.58 18.24
CA MET A 108 26.09 -0.48 18.59
C MET A 108 24.73 -0.21 17.96
N VAL A 109 24.16 -1.21 17.33
CA VAL A 109 22.82 -1.16 16.73
C VAL A 109 21.84 -1.88 17.62
N THR A 110 20.78 -1.20 18.02
CA THR A 110 19.67 -1.82 18.74
C THR A 110 18.73 -2.47 17.73
N VAL A 111 18.72 -3.79 17.67
CA VAL A 111 17.81 -4.58 16.86
C VAL A 111 16.64 -5.03 17.71
N LYS A 112 15.42 -4.69 17.27
CA LYS A 112 14.16 -5.06 17.93
C LYS A 112 13.42 -6.08 17.08
N PRO A 113 12.59 -6.95 17.71
CA PRO A 113 11.61 -7.72 16.95
C PRO A 113 10.73 -6.78 16.11
N VAL A 114 10.42 -7.18 14.91
CA VAL A 114 9.49 -6.47 14.03
C VAL A 114 8.19 -7.24 13.89
N ARG A 115 7.12 -6.54 13.57
CA ARG A 115 5.80 -7.12 13.39
C ARG A 115 5.78 -7.98 12.12
N HIS A 116 5.11 -9.11 12.18
CA HIS A 116 4.86 -9.95 11.02
C HIS A 116 3.61 -9.45 10.29
N TRP A 117 3.81 -8.51 9.39
CA TRP A 117 2.73 -7.96 8.60
C TRP A 117 2.22 -8.94 7.55
N GLN A 118 0.90 -9.05 7.46
CA GLN A 118 0.23 -9.69 6.33
C GLN A 118 -0.45 -8.60 5.50
N MET A 119 0.09 -8.32 4.33
CA MET A 119 -0.51 -7.39 3.37
C MET A 119 -1.27 -8.17 2.30
N ASN A 120 -2.55 -7.90 2.18
CA ASN A 120 -3.40 -8.46 1.13
C ASN A 120 -3.60 -7.40 0.06
N MET A 121 -3.06 -7.63 -1.13
CA MET A 121 -3.32 -6.82 -2.30
C MET A 121 -4.67 -7.25 -2.90
N VAL A 122 -5.67 -6.39 -2.77
CA VAL A 122 -7.03 -6.67 -3.18
C VAL A 122 -7.28 -6.03 -4.55
N GLN A 123 -7.13 -6.83 -5.59
CA GLN A 123 -7.36 -6.40 -6.96
C GLN A 123 -8.86 -6.28 -7.23
N HIS A 124 -9.28 -5.17 -7.81
CA HIS A 124 -10.68 -4.93 -8.17
C HIS A 124 -10.80 -4.13 -9.47
N THR A 125 -12.00 -4.10 -10.04
CA THR A 125 -12.36 -3.10 -11.05
C THR A 125 -12.70 -1.79 -10.35
N HIS A 126 -12.33 -0.67 -10.95
CA HIS A 126 -12.94 0.61 -10.62
C HIS A 126 -13.90 1.02 -11.74
N THR A 127 -15.02 1.64 -11.38
CA THR A 127 -16.09 1.91 -12.35
C THR A 127 -16.49 3.37 -12.36
N ASP A 128 -15.98 4.07 -13.34
CA ASP A 128 -16.36 5.44 -13.68
C ASP A 128 -17.33 5.45 -14.86
N ILE A 129 -18.47 6.13 -14.73
CA ILE A 129 -19.52 6.12 -15.76
C ILE A 129 -19.86 7.54 -16.17
N GLY A 130 -19.76 7.82 -17.47
CA GLY A 130 -20.34 9.00 -18.10
C GLY A 130 -19.39 10.17 -18.29
N TYR A 131 -18.42 10.38 -17.41
CA TYR A 131 -17.44 11.46 -17.59
C TYR A 131 -16.14 10.98 -18.26
N THR A 132 -15.71 9.76 -18.00
CA THR A 132 -14.57 9.14 -18.70
C THR A 132 -15.00 8.63 -20.07
N ARG A 133 -16.03 7.82 -20.11
CA ARG A 133 -16.64 7.26 -21.34
C ARG A 133 -18.13 7.04 -21.17
N SER A 134 -18.82 6.78 -22.30
CA SER A 134 -20.25 6.48 -22.24
C SER A 134 -20.53 5.17 -21.47
N GLN A 135 -21.69 5.09 -20.85
CA GLN A 135 -22.12 3.91 -20.09
C GLN A 135 -21.99 2.60 -20.89
N MET A 136 -22.30 2.63 -22.18
CA MET A 136 -22.23 1.43 -23.02
C MET A 136 -20.80 0.99 -23.33
N GLU A 137 -19.86 1.93 -23.46
CA GLU A 137 -18.43 1.64 -23.64
C GLU A 137 -17.84 1.06 -22.36
N ILE A 138 -18.11 1.69 -21.21
CA ILE A 138 -17.68 1.21 -19.90
C ILE A 138 -18.23 -0.20 -19.63
N LEU A 139 -19.50 -0.47 -19.92
CA LEU A 139 -20.06 -1.81 -19.77
C LEU A 139 -19.29 -2.85 -20.57
N ALA A 140 -19.01 -2.56 -21.83
CA ALA A 140 -18.27 -3.49 -22.70
C ALA A 140 -16.87 -3.80 -22.15
N GLU A 141 -16.21 -2.83 -21.54
CA GLU A 141 -14.90 -3.00 -20.90
C GLU A 141 -15.00 -3.85 -19.63
N HIS A 142 -15.94 -3.56 -18.74
CA HIS A 142 -16.11 -4.33 -17.51
C HIS A 142 -16.50 -5.79 -17.79
N LEU A 143 -17.25 -6.06 -18.83
CA LEU A 143 -17.51 -7.43 -19.26
C LEU A 143 -16.23 -8.15 -19.73
N ARG A 144 -15.31 -7.44 -20.40
CA ARG A 144 -14.00 -7.99 -20.78
C ARG A 144 -13.10 -8.19 -19.58
N TYR A 145 -13.12 -7.29 -18.59
CA TYR A 145 -12.31 -7.46 -17.36
C TYR A 145 -12.70 -8.73 -16.61
N ILE A 146 -13.98 -9.09 -16.58
CA ILE A 146 -14.43 -10.37 -16.02
C ILE A 146 -13.86 -11.54 -16.83
N ASP A 147 -13.91 -11.46 -18.17
CA ASP A 147 -13.32 -12.50 -19.04
C ASP A 147 -11.81 -12.65 -18.78
N TYR A 148 -11.05 -11.53 -18.69
CA TYR A 148 -9.62 -11.55 -18.37
C TYR A 148 -9.35 -12.08 -16.96
N ALA A 149 -10.17 -11.73 -15.99
CA ALA A 149 -10.03 -12.26 -14.62
C ALA A 149 -10.19 -13.78 -14.59
N LEU A 150 -11.10 -14.35 -15.39
CA LEU A 150 -11.23 -15.80 -15.56
C LEU A 150 -9.96 -16.41 -16.18
N ASP A 151 -9.41 -15.80 -17.21
CA ASP A 151 -8.22 -16.29 -17.88
C ASP A 151 -6.98 -16.21 -16.96
N TYR A 152 -6.83 -15.15 -16.17
CA TYR A 152 -5.76 -15.05 -15.15
C TYR A 152 -5.95 -16.03 -13.98
N CYS A 153 -7.19 -16.34 -13.61
CA CYS A 153 -7.45 -17.42 -12.67
C CYS A 153 -6.93 -18.75 -13.23
N ASP A 154 -7.27 -19.09 -14.48
CA ASP A 154 -6.84 -20.32 -15.13
C ASP A 154 -5.30 -20.39 -15.24
N ALA A 155 -4.66 -19.29 -15.66
CA ALA A 155 -3.21 -19.21 -15.82
C ALA A 155 -2.44 -19.41 -14.51
N THR A 156 -3.04 -19.10 -13.38
CA THR A 156 -2.40 -19.17 -12.06
C THR A 156 -2.90 -20.32 -11.17
N ASP A 157 -3.63 -21.28 -11.71
CA ASP A 157 -4.18 -22.40 -10.92
C ASP A 157 -3.08 -23.25 -10.26
N ASN A 158 -1.93 -23.37 -10.93
CA ASN A 158 -0.80 -24.15 -10.42
C ASN A 158 0.15 -23.33 -9.52
N TYR A 159 -0.14 -22.08 -9.25
CA TYR A 159 0.67 -21.24 -8.36
C TYR A 159 0.41 -21.59 -6.88
N PRO A 160 1.35 -21.31 -5.98
CA PRO A 160 1.08 -21.36 -4.54
C PRO A 160 -0.14 -20.50 -4.19
N ASP A 161 -0.90 -20.89 -3.19
CA ASP A 161 -2.19 -20.24 -2.88
C ASP A 161 -2.09 -18.72 -2.70
N PHE A 162 -1.04 -18.25 -2.03
CA PHE A 162 -0.78 -16.82 -1.83
C PHE A 162 -0.45 -16.02 -3.11
N ALA A 163 -0.07 -16.72 -4.19
CA ALA A 163 0.29 -16.13 -5.48
C ALA A 163 -0.76 -16.38 -6.57
N LYS A 164 -1.86 -17.07 -6.26
CA LYS A 164 -2.96 -17.27 -7.20
C LYS A 164 -3.66 -15.95 -7.44
N PHE A 165 -3.94 -15.65 -8.69
CA PHE A 165 -4.71 -14.47 -9.06
C PHE A 165 -6.11 -14.49 -8.42
N ARG A 166 -6.51 -13.39 -7.81
CA ARG A 166 -7.83 -13.14 -7.25
C ARG A 166 -8.35 -11.80 -7.74
N TRP A 167 -9.66 -11.68 -7.84
CA TRP A 167 -10.30 -10.50 -8.38
C TRP A 167 -11.59 -10.17 -7.63
N THR A 168 -11.87 -8.89 -7.45
CA THR A 168 -13.14 -8.42 -6.93
C THR A 168 -13.87 -7.64 -8.02
N CYS A 169 -15.08 -8.08 -8.37
CA CYS A 169 -16.01 -7.29 -9.16
C CYS A 169 -16.62 -6.23 -8.24
N GLU A 170 -16.17 -5.00 -8.35
CA GLU A 170 -16.50 -3.88 -7.44
C GLU A 170 -17.99 -3.56 -7.42
N ILE A 171 -18.66 -3.66 -8.58
CA ILE A 171 -20.07 -3.32 -8.73
C ILE A 171 -20.89 -4.49 -9.28
N ALA A 172 -22.12 -4.59 -8.77
CA ALA A 172 -23.03 -5.66 -9.19
C ALA A 172 -23.60 -5.47 -10.60
N TRP A 173 -23.66 -4.24 -11.11
CA TRP A 173 -24.17 -3.95 -12.46
C TRP A 173 -23.45 -4.75 -13.53
N ALA A 174 -22.12 -4.68 -13.60
CA ALA A 174 -21.35 -5.38 -14.61
C ALA A 174 -21.57 -6.90 -14.55
N VAL A 175 -21.61 -7.49 -13.35
CA VAL A 175 -21.88 -8.91 -13.16
C VAL A 175 -23.31 -9.28 -13.58
N SER A 176 -24.30 -8.45 -13.24
CA SER A 176 -25.68 -8.67 -13.65
C SER A 176 -25.84 -8.68 -15.18
N GLU A 177 -25.16 -7.78 -15.87
CA GLU A 177 -25.16 -7.75 -17.33
C GLU A 177 -24.36 -8.92 -17.94
N TYR A 178 -23.24 -9.32 -17.29
CA TYR A 178 -22.46 -10.50 -17.67
C TYR A 178 -23.32 -11.76 -17.71
N LEU A 179 -24.14 -11.98 -16.68
CA LEU A 179 -25.05 -13.11 -16.59
C LEU A 179 -26.14 -13.11 -17.67
N LYS A 180 -26.46 -11.95 -18.24
CA LYS A 180 -27.47 -11.83 -19.31
C LYS A 180 -26.90 -12.06 -20.71
N CYS A 181 -25.66 -11.68 -20.96
CA CYS A 181 -25.11 -11.59 -22.31
C CYS A 181 -23.99 -12.58 -22.62
N ARG A 182 -23.35 -13.19 -21.62
CA ARG A 182 -22.23 -14.13 -21.85
C ARG A 182 -22.74 -15.55 -22.12
N PRO A 183 -21.99 -16.35 -22.90
CA PRO A 183 -22.28 -17.76 -23.11
C PRO A 183 -22.33 -18.55 -21.80
N ALA A 184 -23.16 -19.61 -21.77
CA ALA A 184 -23.35 -20.44 -20.58
C ALA A 184 -22.01 -21.01 -20.02
N GLU A 185 -21.04 -21.30 -20.89
CA GLU A 185 -19.71 -21.76 -20.52
C GLU A 185 -18.96 -20.71 -19.67
N GLN A 186 -18.96 -19.45 -20.11
CA GLN A 186 -18.31 -18.36 -19.38
C GLN A 186 -19.00 -18.10 -18.04
N ILE A 187 -20.34 -18.18 -18.02
CA ILE A 187 -21.10 -18.06 -16.77
C ILE A 187 -20.76 -19.21 -15.82
N ALA A 188 -20.59 -20.43 -16.32
CA ALA A 188 -20.17 -21.57 -15.51
C ALA A 188 -18.75 -21.39 -14.92
N ARG A 189 -17.80 -20.88 -15.72
CA ARG A 189 -16.45 -20.51 -15.24
C ARG A 189 -16.54 -19.49 -14.12
N LEU A 190 -17.29 -18.41 -14.30
CA LEU A 190 -17.46 -17.38 -13.26
C LEU A 190 -18.00 -18.00 -11.94
N LYS A 191 -19.09 -18.79 -12.04
CA LYS A 191 -19.66 -19.49 -10.87
C LYS A 191 -18.63 -20.37 -10.16
N GLN A 192 -17.80 -21.08 -10.91
CA GLN A 192 -16.74 -21.92 -10.36
C GLN A 192 -15.70 -21.07 -9.63
N ARG A 193 -15.20 -19.98 -10.22
CA ARG A 193 -14.20 -19.10 -9.62
C ARG A 193 -14.73 -18.36 -8.39
N VAL A 194 -16.01 -18.01 -8.36
CA VAL A 194 -16.68 -17.47 -7.16
C VAL A 194 -16.74 -18.53 -6.05
N LYS A 195 -17.09 -19.78 -6.38
CA LYS A 195 -17.14 -20.88 -5.43
C LYS A 195 -15.77 -21.19 -4.83
N GLU A 196 -14.71 -21.08 -5.61
CA GLU A 196 -13.31 -21.27 -5.19
C GLU A 196 -12.77 -20.09 -4.35
N GLY A 197 -13.47 -18.97 -4.28
CA GLY A 197 -12.99 -17.75 -3.63
C GLY A 197 -11.87 -17.02 -4.43
N ARG A 198 -11.81 -17.28 -5.75
CA ARG A 198 -10.88 -16.61 -6.68
C ARG A 198 -11.46 -15.31 -7.22
N ILE A 199 -12.80 -15.26 -7.35
CA ILE A 199 -13.52 -14.05 -7.71
C ILE A 199 -14.52 -13.74 -6.61
N GLU A 200 -14.53 -12.50 -6.14
CA GLU A 200 -15.54 -11.97 -5.22
C GLU A 200 -16.50 -11.05 -5.97
N LEU A 201 -17.76 -11.10 -5.59
CA LEU A 201 -18.81 -10.24 -6.14
C LEU A 201 -19.23 -9.22 -5.08
N ALA A 202 -18.91 -7.95 -5.31
CA ALA A 202 -19.44 -6.89 -4.47
C ALA A 202 -20.93 -6.65 -4.79
N THR A 203 -21.68 -6.29 -3.77
CA THR A 203 -23.13 -6.30 -3.79
C THR A 203 -23.77 -4.97 -4.11
N MET A 204 -23.03 -3.87 -4.01
CA MET A 204 -23.53 -2.56 -4.43
C MET A 204 -23.73 -2.53 -5.93
N TYR A 205 -24.88 -1.97 -6.36
CA TYR A 205 -25.17 -1.87 -7.80
C TYR A 205 -24.17 -1.00 -8.53
N LEU A 206 -23.87 0.17 -7.95
CA LEU A 206 -22.86 1.14 -8.39
C LEU A 206 -22.22 1.78 -7.14
N ASN A 207 -21.06 2.37 -7.31
CA ASN A 207 -20.54 3.37 -6.35
C ASN A 207 -21.29 4.68 -6.62
N PHE A 208 -21.90 5.26 -5.61
CA PHE A 208 -22.64 6.52 -5.77
C PHE A 208 -22.73 7.31 -4.47
N ASP A 209 -22.75 8.61 -4.60
CA ASP A 209 -23.21 9.51 -3.54
C ASP A 209 -24.73 9.36 -3.39
N GLU A 210 -25.25 9.39 -2.17
CA GLU A 210 -26.62 9.01 -1.85
C GLU A 210 -27.62 10.13 -2.17
N LEU A 211 -27.73 10.46 -3.44
CA LEU A 211 -28.78 11.35 -3.95
C LEU A 211 -30.10 10.64 -4.30
N PRO A 212 -30.12 9.29 -4.57
CA PRO A 212 -31.36 8.56 -4.78
C PRO A 212 -32.21 8.51 -3.51
N ASP A 213 -33.54 8.29 -3.69
CA ASP A 213 -34.43 8.04 -2.58
C ASP A 213 -34.19 6.68 -1.90
N GLU A 214 -34.74 6.51 -0.72
CA GLU A 214 -34.59 5.30 0.09
C GLU A 214 -34.99 4.02 -0.65
N GLN A 215 -36.06 4.07 -1.44
CA GLN A 215 -36.56 2.93 -2.18
C GLN A 215 -35.58 2.51 -3.26
N THR A 216 -34.98 3.46 -3.97
CA THR A 216 -33.94 3.23 -4.98
C THR A 216 -32.67 2.69 -4.34
N LEU A 217 -32.27 3.23 -3.19
CA LEU A 217 -31.11 2.73 -2.44
C LEU A 217 -31.29 1.28 -2.01
N ALA A 218 -32.45 0.93 -1.44
CA ALA A 218 -32.77 -0.45 -1.08
C ALA A 218 -32.79 -1.38 -2.31
N ALA A 219 -33.38 -0.92 -3.42
CA ALA A 219 -33.46 -1.67 -4.66
C ALA A 219 -32.08 -1.90 -5.31
N SER A 220 -31.09 -1.05 -5.03
CA SER A 220 -29.72 -1.23 -5.53
C SER A 220 -29.06 -2.54 -5.08
N LEU A 221 -29.60 -3.19 -4.05
CA LEU A 221 -29.12 -4.48 -3.56
C LEU A 221 -29.85 -5.70 -4.16
N TYR A 222 -30.83 -5.52 -5.05
CA TYR A 222 -31.53 -6.64 -5.69
C TYR A 222 -30.62 -7.61 -6.47
N PRO A 223 -29.48 -7.22 -7.05
CA PRO A 223 -28.56 -8.17 -7.67
C PRO A 223 -28.09 -9.29 -6.72
N ILE A 224 -28.07 -9.08 -5.41
CA ILE A 224 -27.74 -10.13 -4.42
C ILE A 224 -28.65 -11.35 -4.61
N LYS A 225 -29.95 -11.13 -4.80
CA LYS A 225 -30.90 -12.21 -5.05
C LYS A 225 -30.54 -12.95 -6.34
N GLN A 226 -30.29 -12.22 -7.44
CA GLN A 226 -29.89 -12.80 -8.72
C GLN A 226 -28.64 -13.66 -8.59
N PHE A 227 -27.62 -13.19 -7.86
CA PHE A 227 -26.37 -13.92 -7.67
C PHE A 227 -26.62 -15.22 -6.88
N ARG A 228 -27.37 -15.16 -5.79
CA ARG A 228 -27.71 -16.34 -4.97
C ARG A 228 -28.56 -17.36 -5.72
N GLU A 229 -29.53 -16.93 -6.51
CA GLU A 229 -30.34 -17.80 -7.40
C GLU A 229 -29.46 -18.49 -8.45
N ASN A 230 -28.36 -17.85 -8.84
CA ASN A 230 -27.34 -18.44 -9.71
C ASN A 230 -26.32 -19.30 -8.98
N GLY A 231 -26.47 -19.54 -7.67
CA GLY A 231 -25.58 -20.35 -6.85
C GLY A 231 -24.24 -19.66 -6.51
N MET A 232 -24.18 -18.34 -6.63
CA MET A 232 -22.99 -17.56 -6.30
C MET A 232 -23.12 -16.90 -4.93
N ARG A 233 -21.99 -16.83 -4.21
CA ARG A 233 -21.91 -16.10 -2.94
C ARG A 233 -21.99 -14.59 -3.21
N ALA A 234 -22.70 -13.87 -2.35
CA ALA A 234 -22.85 -12.42 -2.37
C ALA A 234 -22.98 -11.91 -0.93
N GLU A 235 -21.84 -11.71 -0.28
CA GLU A 235 -21.75 -11.40 1.16
C GLU A 235 -20.87 -10.18 1.45
N VAL A 236 -20.26 -9.59 0.41
CA VAL A 236 -19.36 -8.44 0.52
C VAL A 236 -19.98 -7.24 -0.20
N ALA A 237 -20.01 -6.09 0.45
CA ALA A 237 -20.26 -4.81 -0.18
C ALA A 237 -18.94 -4.05 -0.35
N MET A 238 -18.84 -3.27 -1.40
CA MET A 238 -17.70 -2.41 -1.68
C MET A 238 -18.21 -1.05 -2.13
N GLN A 239 -17.62 0.01 -1.60
CA GLN A 239 -17.96 1.40 -1.93
C GLN A 239 -16.66 2.19 -2.04
N ASP A 240 -16.28 2.51 -3.25
CA ASP A 240 -15.00 3.10 -3.58
C ASP A 240 -15.15 4.43 -4.30
N ASP A 241 -14.13 5.29 -4.18
CA ASP A 241 -14.05 6.60 -4.83
C ASP A 241 -15.21 7.57 -4.54
N VAL A 242 -15.89 7.38 -3.46
CA VAL A 242 -16.95 8.26 -2.98
C VAL A 242 -16.67 8.70 -1.55
N ASN A 243 -17.30 9.79 -1.11
CA ASN A 243 -17.01 10.42 0.17
C ASN A 243 -17.50 9.64 1.39
N GLY A 244 -18.22 8.58 1.19
CA GLY A 244 -18.78 7.74 2.23
C GLY A 244 -20.07 7.07 1.79
N ILE A 245 -20.81 6.59 2.78
CA ILE A 245 -22.04 5.85 2.58
C ILE A 245 -22.95 6.11 3.78
N GLY A 246 -24.24 6.27 3.55
CA GLY A 246 -25.21 6.61 4.58
C GLY A 246 -25.44 5.50 5.61
N TRP A 247 -25.79 5.91 6.79
CA TRP A 247 -25.98 4.99 7.90
C TRP A 247 -27.08 3.95 7.66
N CYS A 248 -28.09 4.26 6.83
CA CYS A 248 -29.13 3.31 6.44
C CYS A 248 -28.60 2.03 5.80
N PHE A 249 -27.45 2.10 5.11
CA PHE A 249 -26.86 0.92 4.48
C PHE A 249 -26.41 -0.15 5.48
N SER A 250 -26.07 0.19 6.70
CA SER A 250 -25.79 -0.83 7.73
C SER A 250 -27.00 -1.73 7.99
N GLU A 251 -28.22 -1.19 7.92
CA GLU A 251 -29.46 -1.94 8.00
C GLU A 251 -29.71 -2.77 6.74
N TYR A 252 -29.62 -2.15 5.57
CA TYR A 252 -29.89 -2.81 4.29
C TYR A 252 -28.92 -3.95 4.01
N PHE A 253 -27.63 -3.76 4.30
CA PHE A 253 -26.65 -4.81 4.17
C PHE A 253 -26.95 -5.99 5.07
N ALA A 254 -27.23 -5.74 6.34
CA ALA A 254 -27.54 -6.80 7.29
C ALA A 254 -28.81 -7.56 6.88
N ASP A 255 -29.86 -6.87 6.44
CA ASP A 255 -31.10 -7.50 5.96
C ASP A 255 -30.89 -8.29 4.65
N ALA A 256 -30.04 -7.78 3.76
CA ALA A 256 -29.67 -8.48 2.55
C ALA A 256 -28.69 -9.64 2.79
N GLY A 257 -28.21 -9.85 4.03
CA GLY A 257 -27.26 -10.89 4.38
C GLY A 257 -25.83 -10.62 3.91
N VAL A 258 -25.48 -9.36 3.73
CA VAL A 258 -24.10 -8.90 3.56
C VAL A 258 -23.44 -8.94 4.93
N LYS A 259 -22.23 -9.47 4.99
CA LYS A 259 -21.47 -9.66 6.23
C LYS A 259 -20.32 -8.68 6.37
N TYR A 260 -19.75 -8.28 5.25
CA TYR A 260 -18.53 -7.49 5.16
C TYR A 260 -18.72 -6.28 4.26
N VAL A 261 -18.20 -5.16 4.68
CA VAL A 261 -18.19 -3.93 3.88
C VAL A 261 -16.75 -3.45 3.77
N ASN A 262 -16.31 -3.16 2.56
CA ASN A 262 -15.06 -2.48 2.29
C ASN A 262 -15.34 -1.07 1.78
N MET A 263 -14.66 -0.09 2.36
CA MET A 263 -14.77 1.32 1.94
C MET A 263 -13.40 1.83 1.52
N GLY A 264 -13.25 2.17 0.26
CA GLY A 264 -12.08 2.84 -0.29
C GLY A 264 -12.41 4.30 -0.60
N THR A 265 -12.41 5.17 0.40
CA THR A 265 -12.82 6.56 0.24
C THR A 265 -11.83 7.36 -0.60
N HIS A 266 -12.35 8.35 -1.33
CA HIS A 266 -11.58 9.34 -2.06
C HIS A 266 -11.22 10.53 -1.16
N GLY A 267 -9.91 10.77 -0.98
CA GLY A 267 -9.42 11.81 -0.07
C GLY A 267 -9.41 13.23 -0.62
N HIS A 268 -9.61 13.43 -1.93
CA HIS A 268 -9.44 14.73 -2.57
C HIS A 268 -10.65 15.67 -2.40
N ARG A 269 -11.84 15.12 -2.22
CA ARG A 269 -13.09 15.89 -2.20
C ARG A 269 -13.72 16.03 -0.82
N ALA A 270 -13.28 15.23 0.15
CA ALA A 270 -13.77 15.31 1.52
C ALA A 270 -12.67 15.02 2.53
N LEU A 271 -12.86 15.49 3.76
CA LEU A 271 -11.99 15.14 4.86
C LEU A 271 -12.12 13.64 5.17
N ILE A 272 -10.98 12.97 5.27
CA ILE A 272 -10.93 11.59 5.71
C ILE A 272 -11.18 11.58 7.23
N CYS A 273 -12.23 10.88 7.66
CA CYS A 273 -12.62 10.84 9.08
C CYS A 273 -11.71 9.95 9.95
N PHE A 274 -10.88 9.11 9.36
CA PHE A 274 -9.94 8.24 10.06
C PHE A 274 -8.52 8.51 9.57
N ASP A 275 -7.56 8.53 10.49
CA ASP A 275 -6.15 8.79 10.21
C ASP A 275 -5.37 7.55 9.74
N LYS A 276 -6.01 6.39 9.74
CA LYS A 276 -5.48 5.08 9.36
C LYS A 276 -6.58 4.14 8.91
N PRO A 277 -6.28 3.02 8.23
CA PRO A 277 -7.25 1.96 7.98
C PRO A 277 -7.90 1.52 9.29
N THR A 278 -9.20 1.30 9.28
CA THR A 278 -9.95 1.02 10.50
C THR A 278 -10.96 -0.10 10.29
N VAL A 279 -10.96 -1.07 11.19
CA VAL A 279 -11.96 -2.14 11.25
C VAL A 279 -12.94 -1.84 12.37
N PHE A 280 -14.23 -1.92 12.08
CA PHE A 280 -15.27 -1.69 13.08
C PHE A 280 -16.56 -2.44 12.74
N TRP A 281 -17.36 -2.70 13.78
CA TRP A 281 -18.73 -3.13 13.60
C TRP A 281 -19.60 -1.90 13.32
N TRP A 282 -20.14 -1.82 12.13
CA TRP A 282 -21.07 -0.77 11.77
C TRP A 282 -22.49 -1.17 12.18
N GLU A 283 -22.97 -0.55 13.25
CA GLU A 283 -24.26 -0.86 13.85
C GLU A 283 -25.35 0.05 13.29
N SER A 284 -26.45 -0.56 12.87
CA SER A 284 -27.64 0.14 12.40
C SER A 284 -28.49 0.66 13.57
N PRO A 285 -29.45 1.56 13.32
CA PRO A 285 -30.41 2.00 14.35
C PRO A 285 -31.19 0.86 15.00
N SER A 286 -31.42 -0.25 14.31
CA SER A 286 -32.09 -1.45 14.86
C SER A 286 -31.18 -2.39 15.63
N GLY A 287 -29.87 -2.10 15.69
CA GLY A 287 -28.86 -2.93 16.37
C GLY A 287 -28.26 -4.04 15.52
N LYS A 288 -28.60 -4.12 14.22
CA LYS A 288 -27.93 -5.03 13.29
C LYS A 288 -26.53 -4.54 12.98
N LYS A 289 -25.61 -5.47 12.67
CA LYS A 289 -24.18 -5.14 12.52
C LYS A 289 -23.60 -5.78 11.26
N VAL A 290 -22.73 -5.04 10.59
CA VAL A 290 -21.87 -5.54 9.53
C VAL A 290 -20.42 -5.21 9.86
N LEU A 291 -19.50 -6.14 9.57
CA LEU A 291 -18.07 -5.89 9.77
C LEU A 291 -17.56 -5.02 8.64
N THR A 292 -17.05 -3.86 8.99
CA THR A 292 -16.60 -2.87 8.02
C THR A 292 -15.10 -2.65 8.11
N TYR A 293 -14.42 -2.67 6.98
CA TYR A 293 -13.05 -2.24 6.81
C TYR A 293 -13.02 -0.95 6.00
N ARG A 294 -12.58 0.13 6.62
CA ARG A 294 -12.29 1.37 5.93
C ARG A 294 -10.82 1.34 5.54
N ALA A 295 -10.55 1.20 4.25
CA ALA A 295 -9.20 1.21 3.68
C ALA A 295 -8.58 2.62 3.71
N GLU A 296 -7.29 2.73 3.54
CA GLU A 296 -6.61 4.04 3.41
C GLU A 296 -7.14 4.81 2.20
N HIS A 297 -7.19 4.12 1.05
CA HIS A 297 -7.63 4.65 -0.23
C HIS A 297 -8.07 3.51 -1.13
N TYR A 298 -9.02 3.74 -2.05
CA TYR A 298 -9.48 2.72 -3.01
C TYR A 298 -8.38 2.27 -4.00
N ASN A 299 -7.30 3.03 -4.08
CA ASN A 299 -6.17 2.84 -5.00
C ASN A 299 -4.82 2.70 -4.27
N GLN A 300 -4.80 2.33 -3.00
CA GLN A 300 -3.58 2.29 -2.19
C GLN A 300 -2.47 1.42 -2.79
N GLY A 301 -2.81 0.31 -3.41
CA GLY A 301 -1.85 -0.61 -4.04
C GLY A 301 -1.11 0.02 -5.21
N ASN A 302 -1.77 0.88 -5.97
CA ASN A 302 -1.16 1.58 -7.10
C ASN A 302 -0.13 2.61 -6.62
N PHE A 303 -0.37 3.26 -5.46
CA PHE A 303 0.62 4.18 -4.87
C PHE A 303 1.91 3.48 -4.44
N PHE A 304 1.88 2.17 -4.23
CA PHE A 304 3.12 1.39 -4.04
C PHE A 304 3.87 1.13 -5.36
N GLY A 305 3.28 1.44 -6.51
CA GLY A 305 3.88 1.19 -7.82
C GLY A 305 3.81 -0.28 -8.23
N ILE A 306 2.82 -1.04 -7.74
CA ILE A 306 2.68 -2.48 -8.06
C ILE A 306 2.48 -2.75 -9.56
N HIS A 307 2.00 -1.76 -10.31
CA HIS A 307 1.82 -1.81 -11.75
C HIS A 307 3.11 -1.55 -12.55
N THR A 308 4.18 -1.17 -11.87
CA THR A 308 5.50 -0.97 -12.48
C THR A 308 6.36 -2.23 -12.29
N ASP A 309 7.38 -2.40 -13.10
CA ASP A 309 8.37 -3.49 -12.94
C ASP A 309 9.49 -3.12 -11.95
N ASP A 310 9.33 -2.03 -11.19
CA ASP A 310 10.30 -1.54 -10.23
C ASP A 310 10.04 -2.08 -8.83
N PHE A 311 10.56 -3.28 -8.56
CA PHE A 311 10.43 -3.92 -7.24
C PHE A 311 11.17 -3.20 -6.11
N GLU A 312 12.24 -2.46 -6.42
CA GLU A 312 12.98 -1.71 -5.39
C GLU A 312 12.12 -0.53 -4.90
N GLN A 313 11.54 0.23 -5.82
CA GLN A 313 10.62 1.31 -5.49
C GLN A 313 9.36 0.80 -4.75
N PHE A 314 8.82 -0.34 -5.20
CA PHE A 314 7.69 -0.98 -4.50
C PHE A 314 8.05 -1.34 -3.05
N GLU A 315 9.20 -1.99 -2.81
CA GLU A 315 9.67 -2.33 -1.45
C GLU A 315 9.81 -1.06 -0.60
N GLU A 316 10.41 -0.01 -1.12
CA GLU A 316 10.60 1.26 -0.40
C GLU A 316 9.27 1.90 0.03
N ARG A 317 8.30 1.96 -0.88
CA ARG A 317 6.99 2.54 -0.59
C ARG A 317 6.19 1.71 0.42
N VAL A 318 6.26 0.39 0.31
CA VAL A 318 5.65 -0.52 1.29
C VAL A 318 6.29 -0.34 2.67
N LEU A 319 7.61 -0.31 2.77
CA LEU A 319 8.30 -0.10 4.04
C LEU A 319 7.94 1.24 4.68
N ALA A 320 7.89 2.32 3.89
CA ALA A 320 7.45 3.63 4.37
C ALA A 320 6.01 3.61 4.88
N TYR A 321 5.14 2.87 4.21
CA TYR A 321 3.74 2.69 4.66
C TYR A 321 3.64 1.89 5.96
N LEU A 322 4.43 0.83 6.12
CA LEU A 322 4.48 0.06 7.36
C LEU A 322 5.01 0.91 8.53
N ASP A 323 6.04 1.73 8.31
CA ASP A 323 6.53 2.70 9.29
C ASP A 323 5.42 3.69 9.72
N GLN A 324 4.59 4.16 8.77
CA GLN A 324 3.42 4.99 9.08
C GLN A 324 2.39 4.24 9.94
N MET A 325 2.12 2.99 9.64
CA MET A 325 1.16 2.19 10.42
C MET A 325 1.66 1.96 11.84
N GLU A 326 2.95 1.71 12.03
CA GLU A 326 3.55 1.65 13.36
C GLU A 326 3.43 3.00 14.11
N ALA A 327 3.77 4.10 13.45
CA ALA A 327 3.68 5.44 14.04
C ALA A 327 2.26 5.84 14.44
N LYS A 328 1.26 5.40 13.66
CA LYS A 328 -0.17 5.61 13.94
C LYS A 328 -0.75 4.59 14.94
N ASN A 329 0.07 3.71 15.50
CA ASN A 329 -0.37 2.62 16.39
C ASN A 329 -1.51 1.78 15.78
N TYR A 330 -1.32 1.34 14.54
CA TYR A 330 -2.29 0.45 13.89
C TYR A 330 -2.39 -0.88 14.66
N PRO A 331 -3.59 -1.30 15.08
CA PRO A 331 -3.70 -2.35 16.09
C PRO A 331 -3.63 -3.79 15.54
N TYR A 332 -3.65 -3.97 14.21
CA TYR A 332 -3.72 -5.29 13.59
C TYR A 332 -2.47 -5.62 12.81
N ASP A 333 -2.16 -6.91 12.65
CA ASP A 333 -1.05 -7.37 11.82
C ASP A 333 -1.44 -7.56 10.34
N ILE A 334 -2.71 -7.31 10.00
CA ILE A 334 -3.27 -7.50 8.67
C ILE A 334 -3.65 -6.15 8.08
N LEU A 335 -3.23 -5.92 6.83
CA LEU A 335 -3.60 -4.78 6.01
C LEU A 335 -4.24 -5.28 4.72
N ALA A 336 -5.30 -4.63 4.26
CA ALA A 336 -5.84 -4.81 2.93
C ALA A 336 -5.60 -3.53 2.13
N CYS A 337 -4.88 -3.66 1.03
CA CYS A 337 -4.54 -2.57 0.14
C CYS A 337 -5.30 -2.75 -1.17
N LEU A 338 -6.26 -1.89 -1.39
CA LEU A 338 -7.06 -1.89 -2.62
C LEU A 338 -6.19 -1.48 -3.80
N LEU A 339 -6.44 -2.09 -4.93
CA LEU A 339 -5.66 -1.91 -6.14
C LEU A 339 -6.58 -2.12 -7.33
N TYR A 340 -6.80 -1.10 -8.13
CA TYR A 340 -7.57 -1.23 -9.36
C TYR A 340 -6.70 -1.25 -10.60
N THR A 341 -7.24 -1.80 -11.69
CA THR A 341 -6.52 -2.01 -12.95
C THR A 341 -7.17 -1.36 -14.15
N SER A 342 -8.23 -0.60 -13.95
CA SER A 342 -8.90 0.13 -15.02
C SER A 342 -8.46 1.59 -15.00
N ASP A 343 -8.01 2.04 -16.13
CA ASP A 343 -7.75 3.40 -16.56
C ASP A 343 -6.83 4.26 -15.68
N ALA A 344 -5.53 4.27 -16.04
CA ALA A 344 -4.53 5.18 -15.49
C ALA A 344 -4.73 6.65 -15.95
N ALA A 345 -5.79 6.97 -16.67
CA ALA A 345 -6.02 8.30 -17.22
C ALA A 345 -6.46 9.33 -16.16
N ASP A 346 -7.03 8.87 -15.04
CA ASP A 346 -7.56 9.78 -14.01
C ASP A 346 -6.51 10.32 -13.06
N GLU A 347 -5.30 9.77 -13.02
CA GLU A 347 -4.26 10.17 -12.07
C GLU A 347 -3.22 11.15 -12.64
N GLU A 348 -3.15 11.32 -13.95
CA GLU A 348 -2.23 12.31 -14.55
C GLU A 348 -2.73 13.77 -14.44
N ASP A 349 -4.00 13.99 -14.11
CA ASP A 349 -4.61 15.32 -13.98
C ASP A 349 -4.76 15.81 -12.52
N SER A 350 -4.24 15.08 -11.53
CA SER A 350 -4.34 15.48 -10.12
C SER A 350 -3.04 16.06 -9.52
#